data_bdac8e55c53854072e4e0a42f8ffc197
#
_entry.id   bdac8e55c53854072e4e0a42f8ffc197
#
_cell.length_a   1.000
_cell.length_b   1.000
_cell.length_c   1.000
_cell.angle_alpha   90.00
_cell.angle_beta   90.00
_cell.angle_gamma   90.00
#
_symmetry.space_group_name_H-M   'P 1'
#
loop_
_entity.id
_entity.type
_entity.pdbx_description
1 polymer ?
#
loop_
_entity_poly.entity_id
_entity_poly.type
_entity_poly.pdbx_seq_one_letter_code
_entity_poly.pdbx_strand_id
1 'polypeptide(L)'
;RTSIESIANILIYNSRGEAVRVKELGKVVERFAPPTIERKDRERIVTVSAVISGAPLGDVVAAGNKVIDKMDLPGEVTIQISGSYEDQQDSFRDLGTLGILIVILVFIVMAAQFESLTYPFIIMFSLPFAFSGVLMALFFTGSTLSVMSLLGGIMLIGIVVKNGIVLIDYITLCRERGMAVINSVVTSGKSRLRPVLMTTATTVLGMIPMAIGGGQGSEMWSPMAIAVIGGLTVS
;
A
#
# COMPACT_ATOMS: atom_id res chain seq x y z
N ARG A 1 -28.68 29.21 -15.10
CA ARG A 1 -29.85 28.40 -14.63
C ARG A 1 -31.01 28.76 -15.53
N THR A 2 -31.39 27.90 -16.45
CA THR A 2 -32.59 28.04 -17.28
C THR A 2 -33.79 27.68 -16.40
N SER A 3 -34.61 28.69 -16.09
CA SER A 3 -35.88 28.43 -15.38
C SER A 3 -36.87 27.72 -16.32
N ILE A 4 -37.81 26.96 -15.75
CA ILE A 4 -38.88 26.28 -16.50
C ILE A 4 -39.61 27.25 -17.40
N GLU A 5 -39.78 28.49 -16.92
CA GLU A 5 -40.40 29.58 -17.71
C GLU A 5 -39.59 30.01 -18.96
N SER A 6 -38.27 29.97 -18.88
CA SER A 6 -37.44 30.31 -20.05
C SER A 6 -37.55 29.22 -21.12
N ILE A 7 -37.65 27.96 -20.74
CA ILE A 7 -37.85 26.84 -21.68
C ILE A 7 -39.26 26.86 -22.26
N ALA A 8 -40.29 27.17 -21.47
CA ALA A 8 -41.68 27.27 -21.92
C ALA A 8 -41.88 28.41 -22.94
N ASN A 9 -41.07 29.47 -22.89
CA ASN A 9 -41.16 30.60 -23.80
C ASN A 9 -40.21 30.52 -25.00
N ILE A 10 -39.46 29.45 -25.21
CA ILE A 10 -38.68 29.24 -26.43
C ILE A 10 -39.60 29.24 -27.65
N LEU A 11 -39.22 29.99 -28.69
CA LEU A 11 -39.92 30.05 -29.94
C LEU A 11 -39.42 28.95 -30.88
N ILE A 12 -40.36 28.14 -31.41
CA ILE A 12 -40.10 27.10 -32.41
C ILE A 12 -40.83 27.55 -33.69
N TYR A 13 -40.16 27.49 -34.84
CA TYR A 13 -40.74 27.82 -36.09
C TYR A 13 -41.32 26.54 -36.73
N ASN A 14 -42.61 26.63 -37.14
CA ASN A 14 -43.23 25.55 -37.87
C ASN A 14 -42.77 25.54 -39.36
N SER A 15 -43.13 24.52 -40.11
CA SER A 15 -42.80 24.42 -41.55
C SER A 15 -43.36 25.55 -42.44
N ARG A 16 -44.24 26.38 -41.90
CA ARG A 16 -44.80 27.58 -42.55
C ARG A 16 -44.12 28.87 -42.14
N GLY A 17 -43.09 28.83 -41.27
CA GLY A 17 -42.37 29.99 -40.79
C GLY A 17 -43.05 30.77 -39.65
N GLU A 18 -44.14 30.24 -39.07
CA GLU A 18 -44.82 30.87 -37.94
C GLU A 18 -44.13 30.48 -36.63
N ALA A 19 -43.89 31.47 -35.76
CA ALA A 19 -43.29 31.25 -34.45
C ALA A 19 -44.32 30.81 -33.41
N VAL A 20 -44.18 29.61 -32.86
CA VAL A 20 -45.03 29.04 -31.80
C VAL A 20 -44.21 28.81 -30.55
N ARG A 21 -44.71 29.19 -29.37
CA ARG A 21 -44.02 28.93 -28.10
C ARG A 21 -44.20 27.49 -27.65
N VAL A 22 -43.16 26.92 -26.99
CA VAL A 22 -43.21 25.55 -26.48
C VAL A 22 -44.40 25.33 -25.54
N LYS A 23 -44.78 26.32 -24.75
CA LYS A 23 -45.95 26.26 -23.86
C LYS A 23 -47.29 26.09 -24.59
N GLU A 24 -47.38 26.45 -25.90
CA GLU A 24 -48.58 26.31 -26.71
C GLU A 24 -48.68 24.90 -27.33
N LEU A 25 -47.53 24.23 -27.43
CA LEU A 25 -47.43 22.85 -27.96
C LEU A 25 -47.58 21.79 -26.89
N GLY A 26 -47.30 22.14 -25.63
CA GLY A 26 -47.37 21.16 -24.57
C GLY A 26 -47.01 21.75 -23.17
N LYS A 27 -47.15 20.91 -22.16
CA LYS A 27 -46.84 21.29 -20.79
C LYS A 27 -45.36 20.92 -20.44
N VAL A 28 -44.57 21.89 -20.10
CA VAL A 28 -43.19 21.66 -19.60
C VAL A 28 -43.26 21.19 -18.13
N VAL A 29 -42.80 19.99 -17.89
CA VAL A 29 -42.82 19.35 -16.56
C VAL A 29 -41.38 19.02 -16.19
N GLU A 30 -40.94 19.46 -15.00
CA GLU A 30 -39.66 19.09 -14.43
C GLU A 30 -39.73 17.66 -13.90
N ARG A 31 -38.78 16.82 -14.31
CA ARG A 31 -38.62 15.46 -13.79
C ARG A 31 -37.18 15.27 -13.38
N PHE A 32 -37.02 14.68 -12.21
CA PHE A 32 -35.71 14.20 -11.80
C PHE A 32 -35.38 12.93 -12.60
N ALA A 33 -34.32 12.99 -13.39
CA ALA A 33 -33.73 11.83 -14.04
C ALA A 33 -32.22 11.87 -13.78
N PRO A 34 -31.60 10.73 -13.48
CA PRO A 34 -30.14 10.70 -13.35
C PRO A 34 -29.52 11.05 -14.70
N PRO A 35 -28.56 12.03 -14.74
CA PRO A 35 -27.95 12.49 -15.99
C PRO A 35 -27.11 11.42 -16.66
N THR A 36 -26.63 10.45 -15.88
CA THR A 36 -25.80 9.35 -16.33
C THR A 36 -26.28 8.07 -15.66
N ILE A 37 -26.42 6.99 -16.44
CA ILE A 37 -26.71 5.65 -15.93
C ILE A 37 -25.41 4.88 -15.96
N GLU A 38 -24.80 4.71 -14.78
CA GLU A 38 -23.61 3.90 -14.60
C GLU A 38 -23.98 2.43 -14.47
N ARG A 39 -23.15 1.56 -15.05
CA ARG A 39 -23.26 0.11 -14.93
C ARG A 39 -21.92 -0.52 -14.64
N LYS A 40 -21.88 -1.40 -13.65
CA LYS A 40 -20.76 -2.30 -13.35
C LYS A 40 -21.29 -3.72 -13.48
N ASP A 41 -20.59 -4.59 -14.18
CA ASP A 41 -20.96 -6.01 -14.42
C ASP A 41 -22.38 -6.22 -14.98
N ARG A 42 -22.84 -5.30 -15.87
CA ARG A 42 -24.16 -5.25 -16.49
C ARG A 42 -25.31 -4.83 -15.56
N GLU A 43 -25.07 -4.61 -14.28
CA GLU A 43 -26.04 -4.10 -13.31
C GLU A 43 -25.99 -2.59 -13.20
N ARG A 44 -27.12 -1.95 -12.89
CA ARG A 44 -27.16 -0.52 -12.62
C ARG A 44 -26.55 -0.25 -11.26
N ILE A 45 -25.65 0.73 -11.20
CA ILE A 45 -25.05 1.19 -9.94
C ILE A 45 -25.41 2.64 -9.67
N VAL A 46 -25.45 2.98 -8.39
CA VAL A 46 -25.47 4.35 -7.88
C VAL A 46 -24.25 4.52 -6.99
N THR A 47 -23.35 5.40 -7.39
CA THR A 47 -22.13 5.67 -6.64
C THR A 47 -22.36 6.80 -5.65
N VAL A 48 -22.19 6.50 -4.36
CA VAL A 48 -22.15 7.49 -3.28
C VAL A 48 -20.71 7.66 -2.86
N SER A 49 -20.13 8.82 -3.16
CA SER A 49 -18.74 9.14 -2.81
C SER A 49 -18.67 10.00 -1.56
N ALA A 50 -17.72 9.68 -0.69
CA ALA A 50 -17.40 10.45 0.50
C ALA A 50 -15.90 10.69 0.60
N VAL A 51 -15.51 11.87 1.07
CA VAL A 51 -14.11 12.21 1.36
C VAL A 51 -13.86 11.99 2.84
N ILE A 52 -12.83 11.21 3.15
CA ILE A 52 -12.43 10.92 4.51
C ILE A 52 -11.48 12.01 4.99
N SER A 53 -11.73 12.54 6.20
CA SER A 53 -10.87 13.51 6.86
C SER A 53 -10.72 13.16 8.34
N GLY A 54 -9.49 13.15 8.84
CA GLY A 54 -9.18 13.01 10.27
C GLY A 54 -9.27 11.60 10.86
N ALA A 55 -9.53 10.55 10.03
CA ALA A 55 -9.55 9.16 10.49
C ALA A 55 -8.91 8.22 9.46
N PRO A 56 -8.33 7.08 9.88
CA PRO A 56 -7.83 6.07 8.98
C PRO A 56 -8.94 5.47 8.12
N LEU A 57 -8.64 5.20 6.84
CA LEU A 57 -9.60 4.62 5.89
C LEU A 57 -10.24 3.32 6.41
N GLY A 58 -9.44 2.45 7.02
CA GLY A 58 -9.92 1.16 7.56
C GLY A 58 -10.97 1.32 8.66
N ASP A 59 -10.80 2.30 9.56
CA ASP A 59 -11.73 2.54 10.67
C ASP A 59 -13.06 3.07 10.16
N VAL A 60 -13.02 3.97 9.17
CA VAL A 60 -14.23 4.52 8.53
C VAL A 60 -14.99 3.42 7.79
N VAL A 61 -14.29 2.56 7.07
CA VAL A 61 -14.89 1.42 6.38
C VAL A 61 -15.48 0.41 7.37
N ALA A 62 -14.78 0.12 8.47
CA ALA A 62 -15.31 -0.78 9.51
C ALA A 62 -16.58 -0.21 10.18
N ALA A 63 -16.62 1.10 10.38
CA ALA A 63 -17.83 1.78 10.88
C ALA A 63 -18.96 1.76 9.83
N GLY A 64 -18.63 1.99 8.56
CA GLY A 64 -19.58 1.92 7.44
C GLY A 64 -20.21 0.53 7.29
N ASN A 65 -19.41 -0.52 7.33
CA ASN A 65 -19.90 -1.90 7.27
C ASN A 65 -20.87 -2.21 8.41
N LYS A 66 -20.58 -1.78 9.64
CA LYS A 66 -21.50 -1.95 10.77
C LYS A 66 -22.85 -1.25 10.59
N VAL A 67 -22.88 -0.15 9.86
CA VAL A 67 -24.13 0.55 9.54
C VAL A 67 -24.86 -0.19 8.43
N ILE A 68 -24.17 -0.62 7.39
CA ILE A 68 -24.72 -1.38 6.25
C ILE A 68 -25.34 -2.69 6.74
N ASP A 69 -24.66 -3.43 7.63
CA ASP A 69 -25.14 -4.70 8.21
C ASP A 69 -26.42 -4.55 9.03
N LYS A 70 -26.71 -3.33 9.52
CA LYS A 70 -27.93 -3.02 10.28
C LYS A 70 -29.08 -2.49 9.42
N MET A 71 -28.80 -2.21 8.13
CA MET A 71 -29.82 -1.73 7.20
C MET A 71 -30.67 -2.92 6.70
N ASP A 72 -31.97 -2.75 6.78
CA ASP A 72 -32.90 -3.68 6.15
C ASP A 72 -33.01 -3.32 4.65
N LEU A 73 -32.18 -3.98 3.84
CA LEU A 73 -32.10 -3.73 2.39
C LEU A 73 -33.09 -4.63 1.65
N PRO A 74 -33.79 -4.10 0.64
CA PRO A 74 -34.54 -4.95 -0.29
C PRO A 74 -33.61 -5.98 -0.94
N GLY A 75 -34.05 -7.23 -1.10
CA GLY A 75 -33.20 -8.33 -1.58
C GLY A 75 -32.58 -8.14 -2.97
N GLU A 76 -33.00 -7.13 -3.71
CA GLU A 76 -32.46 -6.75 -5.02
C GLU A 76 -31.34 -5.71 -4.96
N VAL A 77 -31.05 -5.16 -3.78
CA VAL A 77 -30.03 -4.09 -3.58
C VAL A 77 -28.84 -4.62 -2.80
N THR A 78 -27.67 -4.54 -3.39
CA THR A 78 -26.41 -4.87 -2.74
C THR A 78 -25.58 -3.60 -2.58
N ILE A 79 -25.08 -3.33 -1.37
CA ILE A 79 -24.14 -2.23 -1.10
C ILE A 79 -22.73 -2.82 -1.05
N GLN A 80 -21.83 -2.27 -1.85
CA GLN A 80 -20.44 -2.64 -1.86
C GLN A 80 -19.58 -1.40 -1.64
N ILE A 81 -18.64 -1.48 -0.67
CA ILE A 81 -17.63 -0.45 -0.49
C ILE A 81 -16.51 -0.70 -1.49
N SER A 82 -16.27 0.26 -2.37
CA SER A 82 -15.26 0.18 -3.44
C SER A 82 -14.38 1.44 -3.48
N GLY A 83 -13.58 1.58 -4.52
CA GLY A 83 -12.65 2.69 -4.68
C GLY A 83 -11.37 2.49 -3.89
N SER A 84 -10.82 3.54 -3.29
CA SER A 84 -9.51 3.51 -2.62
C SER A 84 -9.34 2.38 -1.59
N TYR A 85 -10.42 1.89 -0.99
CA TYR A 85 -10.36 0.77 -0.05
C TYR A 85 -10.16 -0.57 -0.77
N GLU A 86 -10.90 -0.81 -1.85
CA GLU A 86 -10.75 -2.00 -2.70
C GLU A 86 -9.34 -2.04 -3.30
N ASP A 87 -8.90 -0.92 -3.90
CA ASP A 87 -7.55 -0.77 -4.45
C ASP A 87 -6.45 -1.02 -3.40
N GLN A 88 -6.68 -0.57 -2.17
CA GLN A 88 -5.76 -0.81 -1.06
C GLN A 88 -5.73 -2.29 -0.68
N GLN A 89 -6.87 -2.97 -0.57
CA GLN A 89 -6.92 -4.40 -0.25
C GLN A 89 -6.24 -5.25 -1.32
N ASP A 90 -6.52 -4.98 -2.59
CA ASP A 90 -5.89 -5.67 -3.71
C ASP A 90 -4.38 -5.45 -3.69
N SER A 91 -3.93 -4.22 -3.46
CA SER A 91 -2.50 -3.91 -3.31
C SER A 91 -1.86 -4.67 -2.15
N PHE A 92 -2.51 -4.76 -1.00
CA PHE A 92 -2.02 -5.55 0.15
C PHE A 92 -1.89 -7.04 -0.20
N ARG A 93 -2.88 -7.59 -0.89
CA ARG A 93 -2.88 -8.99 -1.32
C ARG A 93 -1.76 -9.26 -2.32
N ASP A 94 -1.61 -8.41 -3.30
CA ASP A 94 -0.60 -8.54 -4.35
C ASP A 94 0.82 -8.39 -3.78
N LEU A 95 1.04 -7.37 -2.93
CA LEU A 95 2.32 -7.17 -2.26
C LEU A 95 2.64 -8.29 -1.28
N GLY A 96 1.64 -8.84 -0.58
CA GLY A 96 1.81 -10.01 0.26
C GLY A 96 2.27 -11.23 -0.54
N THR A 97 1.64 -11.49 -1.67
CA THR A 97 2.01 -12.57 -2.59
C THR A 97 3.41 -12.36 -3.17
N LEU A 98 3.72 -11.14 -3.61
CA LEU A 98 5.05 -10.76 -4.09
C LEU A 98 6.11 -10.89 -2.98
N GLY A 99 5.80 -10.51 -1.75
CA GLY A 99 6.69 -10.65 -0.60
C GLY A 99 7.07 -12.10 -0.35
N ILE A 100 6.11 -13.01 -0.37
CA ILE A 100 6.35 -14.46 -0.24
C ILE A 100 7.20 -14.96 -1.41
N LEU A 101 6.89 -14.57 -2.63
CA LEU A 101 7.67 -14.95 -3.82
C LEU A 101 9.12 -14.48 -3.72
N ILE A 102 9.35 -13.24 -3.29
CA ILE A 102 10.69 -12.67 -3.10
C ILE A 102 11.45 -13.47 -2.04
N VAL A 103 10.82 -13.83 -0.91
CA VAL A 103 11.43 -14.64 0.14
C VAL A 103 11.88 -16.00 -0.41
N ILE A 104 11.03 -16.67 -1.19
CA ILE A 104 11.35 -17.96 -1.83
C ILE A 104 12.49 -17.78 -2.85
N LEU A 105 12.44 -16.78 -3.71
CA LEU A 105 13.48 -16.51 -4.70
C LEU A 105 14.83 -16.22 -4.05
N VAL A 106 14.84 -15.38 -3.02
CA VAL A 106 16.06 -15.07 -2.26
C VAL A 106 16.62 -16.32 -1.60
N PHE A 107 15.76 -17.19 -1.03
CA PHE A 107 16.17 -18.46 -0.47
C PHE A 107 16.84 -19.36 -1.52
N ILE A 108 16.23 -19.51 -2.70
CA ILE A 108 16.77 -20.31 -3.80
C ILE A 108 18.14 -19.79 -4.26
N VAL A 109 18.24 -18.47 -4.45
CA VAL A 109 19.51 -17.83 -4.88
C VAL A 109 20.59 -18.04 -3.82
N MET A 110 20.28 -17.87 -2.52
CA MET A 110 21.24 -18.14 -1.45
C MET A 110 21.61 -19.62 -1.38
N ALA A 111 20.67 -20.52 -1.57
CA ALA A 111 20.95 -21.96 -1.56
C ALA A 111 21.89 -22.37 -2.69
N ALA A 112 21.71 -21.78 -3.87
CA ALA A 112 22.62 -21.97 -5.00
C ALA A 112 24.02 -21.35 -4.74
N GLN A 113 24.07 -20.16 -4.12
CA GLN A 113 25.33 -19.46 -3.81
C GLN A 113 26.19 -20.18 -2.76
N PHE A 114 25.56 -20.71 -1.72
CA PHE A 114 26.26 -21.38 -0.62
C PHE A 114 26.40 -22.89 -0.82
N GLU A 115 25.83 -23.46 -1.87
CA GLU A 115 25.76 -24.91 -2.10
C GLU A 115 25.27 -25.69 -0.86
N SER A 116 24.41 -25.05 -0.09
CA SER A 116 23.90 -25.54 1.19
C SER A 116 22.53 -24.95 1.50
N LEU A 117 21.65 -25.74 2.12
CA LEU A 117 20.34 -25.27 2.56
C LEU A 117 20.37 -24.67 3.99
N THR A 118 21.40 -25.00 4.77
CA THR A 118 21.50 -24.59 6.17
C THR A 118 21.81 -23.09 6.30
N TYR A 119 22.74 -22.57 5.53
CA TYR A 119 23.11 -21.15 5.61
C TYR A 119 21.98 -20.19 5.21
N PRO A 120 21.28 -20.43 4.09
CA PRO A 120 20.09 -19.63 3.74
C PRO A 120 19.05 -19.64 4.85
N PHE A 121 18.77 -20.79 5.45
CA PHE A 121 17.80 -20.90 6.53
C PHE A 121 18.19 -20.04 7.74
N ILE A 122 19.47 -20.05 8.14
CA ILE A 122 19.99 -19.21 9.23
C ILE A 122 19.82 -17.72 8.91
N ILE A 123 20.15 -17.30 7.68
CA ILE A 123 20.01 -15.90 7.24
C ILE A 123 18.54 -15.48 7.27
N MET A 124 17.65 -16.33 6.76
CA MET A 124 16.22 -16.05 6.72
C MET A 124 15.61 -15.86 8.12
N PHE A 125 16.20 -16.47 9.14
CA PHE A 125 15.75 -16.30 10.53
C PHE A 125 15.93 -14.87 11.05
N SER A 126 16.72 -14.04 10.38
CA SER A 126 16.83 -12.61 10.69
C SER A 126 15.64 -11.77 10.21
N LEU A 127 14.88 -12.25 9.21
CA LEU A 127 13.75 -11.50 8.66
C LEU A 127 12.63 -11.21 9.66
N PRO A 128 12.18 -12.16 10.50
CA PRO A 128 11.19 -11.88 11.54
C PRO A 128 11.61 -10.75 12.49
N PHE A 129 12.90 -10.68 12.84
CA PHE A 129 13.40 -9.57 13.68
C PHE A 129 13.35 -8.24 12.94
N ALA A 130 13.72 -8.23 11.66
CA ALA A 130 13.61 -7.02 10.85
C ALA A 130 12.15 -6.54 10.73
N PHE A 131 11.20 -7.46 10.51
CA PHE A 131 9.79 -7.12 10.49
C PHE A 131 9.26 -6.61 11.84
N SER A 132 9.74 -7.18 12.95
CA SER A 132 9.39 -6.64 14.28
C SER A 132 9.85 -5.20 14.44
N GLY A 133 11.04 -4.85 13.92
CA GLY A 133 11.55 -3.49 13.88
C GLY A 133 10.66 -2.55 13.05
N VAL A 134 10.16 -3.02 11.89
CA VAL A 134 9.20 -2.27 11.08
C VAL A 134 7.93 -1.94 11.88
N LEU A 135 7.33 -2.95 12.51
CA LEU A 135 6.10 -2.76 13.28
C LEU A 135 6.29 -1.83 14.47
N MET A 136 7.41 -1.98 15.19
CA MET A 136 7.76 -1.08 16.30
C MET A 136 7.93 0.36 15.84
N ALA A 137 8.63 0.59 14.74
CA ALA A 137 8.85 1.94 14.21
C ALA A 137 7.55 2.60 13.78
N LEU A 138 6.67 1.88 13.06
CA LEU A 138 5.34 2.36 12.68
C LEU A 138 4.49 2.67 13.90
N PHE A 139 4.53 1.83 14.93
CA PHE A 139 3.80 2.03 16.18
C PHE A 139 4.26 3.29 16.92
N PHE A 140 5.58 3.49 17.10
CA PHE A 140 6.12 4.66 17.81
C PHE A 140 5.92 5.97 17.04
N THR A 141 5.86 5.93 15.72
CA THR A 141 5.61 7.12 14.89
C THR A 141 4.12 7.41 14.69
N GLY A 142 3.23 6.53 15.15
CA GLY A 142 1.79 6.64 14.91
C GLY A 142 1.40 6.49 13.44
N SER A 143 2.30 5.96 12.61
CA SER A 143 2.05 5.74 11.19
C SER A 143 1.24 4.46 10.99
N THR A 144 0.22 4.51 10.13
CA THR A 144 -0.58 3.33 9.79
C THR A 144 0.17 2.40 8.84
N LEU A 145 -0.16 1.11 8.92
CA LEU A 145 0.30 0.14 7.94
C LEU A 145 -0.32 0.50 6.58
N SER A 146 0.49 0.92 5.64
CA SER A 146 0.09 1.34 4.30
C SER A 146 0.78 0.51 3.23
N VAL A 147 0.31 0.62 1.98
CA VAL A 147 0.96 0.00 0.80
C VAL A 147 2.44 0.41 0.73
N MET A 148 2.74 1.68 1.04
CA MET A 148 4.12 2.19 1.03
C MET A 148 4.98 1.60 2.13
N SER A 149 4.44 1.38 3.34
CA SER A 149 5.19 0.72 4.42
C SER A 149 5.48 -0.76 4.10
N LEU A 150 4.56 -1.46 3.41
CA LEU A 150 4.80 -2.82 2.91
C LEU A 150 5.89 -2.86 1.84
N LEU A 151 5.90 -1.90 0.91
CA LEU A 151 7.00 -1.76 -0.06
C LEU A 151 8.33 -1.55 0.66
N GLY A 152 8.36 -0.73 1.71
CA GLY A 152 9.53 -0.58 2.57
C GLY A 152 9.97 -1.91 3.21
N GLY A 153 9.03 -2.71 3.69
CA GLY A 153 9.27 -4.05 4.22
C GLY A 153 9.85 -5.01 3.18
N ILE A 154 9.36 -4.97 1.95
CA ILE A 154 9.89 -5.78 0.83
C ILE A 154 11.34 -5.34 0.49
N MET A 155 11.60 -4.05 0.39
CA MET A 155 12.97 -3.54 0.17
C MET A 155 13.91 -3.96 1.29
N LEU A 156 13.43 -3.97 2.53
CA LEU A 156 14.18 -4.35 3.70
C LEU A 156 14.67 -5.81 3.63
N ILE A 157 13.87 -6.74 3.06
CA ILE A 157 14.27 -8.14 2.87
C ILE A 157 15.62 -8.21 2.13
N GLY A 158 15.74 -7.48 1.02
CA GLY A 158 16.97 -7.48 0.22
C GLY A 158 18.18 -6.91 0.97
N ILE A 159 17.98 -5.85 1.76
CA ILE A 159 19.07 -5.19 2.49
C ILE A 159 19.54 -6.07 3.66
N VAL A 160 18.61 -6.65 4.42
CA VAL A 160 18.91 -7.51 5.56
C VAL A 160 19.61 -8.80 5.12
N VAL A 161 19.08 -9.43 4.09
CA VAL A 161 19.68 -10.66 3.53
C VAL A 161 21.09 -10.40 3.01
N LYS A 162 21.32 -9.29 2.32
CA LYS A 162 22.68 -8.90 1.86
C LYS A 162 23.66 -8.81 3.02
N ASN A 163 23.26 -8.19 4.14
CA ASN A 163 24.11 -8.08 5.32
C ASN A 163 24.41 -9.47 5.93
N GLY A 164 23.39 -10.34 6.00
CA GLY A 164 23.52 -11.73 6.44
C GLY A 164 24.45 -12.55 5.57
N ILE A 165 24.35 -12.44 4.24
CA ILE A 165 25.21 -13.15 3.28
C ILE A 165 26.68 -12.79 3.54
N VAL A 166 27.03 -11.50 3.64
CA VAL A 166 28.40 -11.03 3.85
C VAL A 166 29.00 -11.56 5.17
N LEU A 167 28.17 -11.68 6.21
CA LEU A 167 28.61 -12.19 7.50
C LEU A 167 28.84 -13.71 7.45
N ILE A 168 27.88 -14.46 6.93
CA ILE A 168 27.96 -15.93 6.86
C ILE A 168 29.08 -16.39 5.93
N ASP A 169 29.25 -15.75 4.77
CA ASP A 169 30.34 -16.01 3.82
C ASP A 169 31.71 -15.91 4.53
N TYR A 170 31.93 -14.85 5.32
CA TYR A 170 33.18 -14.71 6.04
C TYR A 170 33.33 -15.73 7.19
N ILE A 171 32.26 -16.13 7.86
CA ILE A 171 32.28 -17.22 8.86
C ILE A 171 32.70 -18.53 8.18
N THR A 172 32.15 -18.84 7.04
CA THR A 172 32.47 -20.06 6.27
C THR A 172 33.94 -20.06 5.85
N LEU A 173 34.45 -18.95 5.35
CA LEU A 173 35.87 -18.78 5.01
C LEU A 173 36.80 -18.99 6.22
N CYS A 174 36.43 -18.47 7.41
CA CYS A 174 37.20 -18.68 8.63
C CYS A 174 37.18 -20.16 9.08
N ARG A 175 36.08 -20.85 8.89
CA ARG A 175 35.96 -22.29 9.17
C ARG A 175 36.78 -23.15 8.24
N GLU A 176 36.82 -22.84 6.95
CA GLU A 176 37.67 -23.53 5.96
C GLU A 176 39.16 -23.38 6.31
N ARG A 177 39.54 -22.28 6.93
CA ARG A 177 40.90 -22.06 7.43
C ARG A 177 41.20 -22.79 8.75
N GLY A 178 40.30 -23.67 9.22
CA GLY A 178 40.50 -24.49 10.41
C GLY A 178 40.13 -23.83 11.74
N MET A 179 39.46 -22.65 11.74
CA MET A 179 39.05 -22.03 12.99
C MET A 179 37.86 -22.74 13.62
N ALA A 180 37.82 -22.82 14.96
CA ALA A 180 36.65 -23.28 15.70
C ALA A 180 35.45 -22.37 15.45
N VAL A 181 34.22 -22.91 15.48
CA VAL A 181 32.98 -22.20 15.17
C VAL A 181 32.86 -20.88 15.93
N ILE A 182 33.05 -20.91 17.25
CA ILE A 182 32.91 -19.73 18.10
C ILE A 182 33.91 -18.64 17.71
N ASN A 183 35.16 -19.00 17.48
CA ASN A 183 36.20 -18.06 17.06
C ASN A 183 35.97 -17.49 15.67
N SER A 184 35.43 -18.31 14.74
CA SER A 184 35.03 -17.87 13.41
C SER A 184 33.94 -16.81 13.47
N VAL A 185 32.89 -17.01 14.29
CA VAL A 185 31.80 -16.06 14.48
C VAL A 185 32.31 -14.75 15.08
N VAL A 186 33.11 -14.82 16.15
CA VAL A 186 33.66 -13.61 16.81
C VAL A 186 34.56 -12.81 15.85
N THR A 187 35.43 -13.51 15.14
CA THR A 187 36.36 -12.87 14.19
C THR A 187 35.62 -12.23 13.01
N SER A 188 34.63 -12.94 12.49
CA SER A 188 33.78 -12.44 11.40
C SER A 188 32.95 -11.22 11.84
N GLY A 189 32.35 -11.28 13.02
CA GLY A 189 31.62 -10.14 13.60
C GLY A 189 32.52 -8.91 13.72
N LYS A 190 33.70 -9.05 14.33
CA LYS A 190 34.65 -7.94 14.46
C LYS A 190 35.11 -7.36 13.13
N SER A 191 35.37 -8.19 12.13
CA SER A 191 35.85 -7.77 10.81
C SER A 191 34.77 -7.10 9.97
N ARG A 192 33.53 -7.59 10.06
CA ARG A 192 32.41 -7.14 9.21
C ARG A 192 31.51 -6.10 9.89
N LEU A 193 31.61 -5.91 11.19
CA LEU A 193 30.80 -4.93 11.94
C LEU A 193 30.91 -3.52 11.35
N ARG A 194 32.14 -3.04 11.11
CA ARG A 194 32.36 -1.69 10.58
C ARG A 194 31.74 -1.48 9.19
N PRO A 195 31.98 -2.32 8.15
CA PRO A 195 31.31 -2.19 6.86
C PRO A 195 29.78 -2.26 6.96
N VAL A 196 29.22 -3.19 7.75
CA VAL A 196 27.77 -3.33 7.91
C VAL A 196 27.18 -2.09 8.58
N LEU A 197 27.79 -1.60 9.67
CA LEU A 197 27.33 -0.37 10.31
C LEU A 197 27.42 0.85 9.39
N MET A 198 28.45 0.96 8.56
CA MET A 198 28.57 2.05 7.61
C MET A 198 27.43 2.01 6.57
N THR A 199 27.14 0.84 6.00
CA THR A 199 26.04 0.72 5.01
C THR A 199 24.69 0.98 5.66
N THR A 200 24.43 0.45 6.84
CA THR A 200 23.20 0.67 7.60
C THR A 200 23.04 2.15 7.96
N ALA A 201 24.08 2.78 8.52
CA ALA A 201 24.04 4.19 8.87
C ALA A 201 23.82 5.08 7.64
N THR A 202 24.49 4.80 6.53
CA THR A 202 24.28 5.56 5.28
C THR A 202 22.84 5.44 4.77
N THR A 203 22.27 4.23 4.80
CA THR A 203 20.89 4.01 4.37
C THR A 203 19.91 4.73 5.32
N VAL A 204 20.08 4.58 6.63
CA VAL A 204 19.23 5.22 7.63
C VAL A 204 19.31 6.75 7.50
N LEU A 205 20.51 7.33 7.46
CA LEU A 205 20.71 8.77 7.30
C LEU A 205 20.12 9.29 5.97
N GLY A 206 20.25 8.52 4.88
CA GLY A 206 19.65 8.84 3.59
C GLY A 206 18.12 8.82 3.59
N MET A 207 17.50 8.00 4.44
CA MET A 207 16.05 7.90 4.57
C MET A 207 15.43 8.91 5.55
N ILE A 208 16.23 9.51 6.47
CA ILE A 208 15.73 10.49 7.45
C ILE A 208 15.01 11.67 6.79
N PRO A 209 15.54 12.32 5.74
CA PRO A 209 14.83 13.43 5.10
C PRO A 209 13.46 13.04 4.58
N MET A 210 13.30 11.80 4.07
CA MET A 210 12.04 11.28 3.59
C MET A 210 11.08 10.93 4.74
N ALA A 211 11.61 10.45 5.87
CA ALA A 211 10.80 10.11 7.05
C ALA A 211 10.23 11.36 7.74
N ILE A 212 10.99 12.46 7.80
CA ILE A 212 10.62 13.69 8.52
C ILE A 212 10.03 14.75 7.57
N GLY A 213 10.20 14.58 6.25
CA GLY A 213 9.85 15.57 5.24
C GLY A 213 8.40 16.06 5.34
N GLY A 214 8.21 17.38 5.38
CA GLY A 214 6.91 18.06 5.46
C GLY A 214 6.43 18.67 4.13
N GLY A 215 6.95 18.21 2.98
CA GLY A 215 6.56 18.69 1.65
C GLY A 215 5.32 17.96 1.09
N GLN A 216 4.69 18.56 0.06
CA GLN A 216 3.60 17.89 -0.67
C GLN A 216 4.09 16.53 -1.22
N GLY A 217 3.39 15.46 -0.86
CA GLY A 217 3.73 14.08 -1.24
C GLY A 217 4.65 13.34 -0.25
N SER A 218 5.26 14.00 0.73
CA SER A 218 6.06 13.32 1.75
C SER A 218 5.23 12.35 2.61
N GLU A 219 3.96 12.68 2.84
CA GLU A 219 3.02 11.84 3.59
C GLU A 219 2.86 10.44 2.98
N MET A 220 2.99 10.32 1.65
CA MET A 220 2.93 9.04 0.96
C MET A 220 4.20 8.19 1.18
N TRP A 221 5.37 8.81 1.16
CA TRP A 221 6.65 8.10 1.20
C TRP A 221 7.23 7.92 2.60
N SER A 222 6.80 8.76 3.56
CA SER A 222 7.26 8.71 4.95
C SER A 222 7.07 7.34 5.61
N PRO A 223 5.93 6.64 5.47
CA PRO A 223 5.76 5.30 6.05
C PRO A 223 6.75 4.26 5.51
N MET A 224 7.15 4.38 4.23
CA MET A 224 8.16 3.52 3.64
C MET A 224 9.53 3.75 4.28
N ALA A 225 9.93 5.01 4.41
CA ALA A 225 11.21 5.37 5.04
C ALA A 225 11.27 4.93 6.49
N ILE A 226 10.19 5.15 7.26
CA ILE A 226 10.07 4.73 8.66
C ILE A 226 10.19 3.20 8.78
N ALA A 227 9.53 2.45 7.89
CA ALA A 227 9.61 1.00 7.87
C ALA A 227 11.04 0.51 7.64
N VAL A 228 11.76 1.09 6.67
CA VAL A 228 13.15 0.73 6.37
C VAL A 228 14.08 1.09 7.52
N ILE A 229 13.95 2.30 8.09
CA ILE A 229 14.77 2.74 9.24
C ILE A 229 14.53 1.80 10.43
N GLY A 230 13.28 1.54 10.78
CA GLY A 230 12.94 0.68 11.91
C GLY A 230 13.42 -0.75 11.74
N GLY A 231 13.22 -1.33 10.58
CA GLY A 231 13.67 -2.68 10.28
C GLY A 231 15.20 -2.81 10.29
N LEU A 232 15.93 -1.85 9.75
CA LEU A 232 17.40 -1.86 9.75
C LEU A 232 18.03 -1.63 11.13
N THR A 233 17.35 -0.90 12.01
CA THR A 233 17.87 -0.66 13.38
C THR A 233 17.75 -1.86 14.29
N VAL A 234 16.79 -2.75 14.04
CA VAL A 234 16.53 -3.97 14.84
C VAL A 234 17.18 -5.21 14.22
N SER A 235 17.36 -5.24 12.91
CA SER A 235 18.03 -6.31 12.14
C SER A 235 19.54 -6.32 12.44
#